data_e3e112bb5de259eab414e6cb3c18f896
#
_entry.id   e3e112bb5de259eab414e6cb3c18f896
#
_cell.length_a   1.000
_cell.length_b   1.000
_cell.length_c   1.000
_cell.angle_alpha   90.00
_cell.angle_beta   90.00
_cell.angle_gamma   90.00
#
_symmetry.space_group_name_H-M   'P 1'
#
loop_
_entity.id
_entity.type
_entity.pdbx_description
1 polymer ?
#
loop_
_entity_poly.entity_id
_entity_poly.type
_entity_poly.pdbx_seq_one_letter_code
_entity_poly.pdbx_strand_id
1 'polypeptide(L)'
;MVEVEEKYMARCIELAKGGRGNVSPNPMVGAVVVHKGRIIGEGFHRKCGEAHAEVNAIASVKDESLLKDSTIYVSLEPCSHYGKTPPCAELIIRKGIPRVVVGCLDPFPEVSGRGVRMLREAGVEVVTGVMEEEARALNKAFMTLQTKGRPYIILKWAQSEDGVID
;
A
#
# COMPACT_ATOMS: atom_id res chain seq x y z
N MET A 1 0.74 -1.22 -24.40
CA MET A 1 0.23 -0.83 -23.06
C MET A 1 0.02 -2.09 -22.25
N VAL A 2 0.64 -2.22 -21.10
CA VAL A 2 0.41 -3.38 -20.24
C VAL A 2 -0.93 -3.16 -19.54
N GLU A 3 -1.83 -4.12 -19.67
CA GLU A 3 -3.16 -4.07 -19.04
C GLU A 3 -3.01 -4.04 -17.51
N VAL A 4 -3.75 -3.14 -16.86
CA VAL A 4 -3.83 -3.10 -15.40
C VAL A 4 -4.85 -4.13 -14.95
N GLU A 5 -4.39 -5.13 -14.20
CA GLU A 5 -5.26 -6.19 -13.72
C GLU A 5 -5.60 -5.99 -12.24
N GLU A 6 -6.87 -5.72 -11.95
CA GLU A 6 -7.38 -5.52 -10.58
C GLU A 6 -7.09 -6.70 -9.64
N LYS A 7 -6.98 -7.93 -10.17
CA LYS A 7 -6.65 -9.11 -9.36
C LYS A 7 -5.37 -8.98 -8.54
N TYR A 8 -4.35 -8.25 -9.08
CA TYR A 8 -3.11 -8.02 -8.35
C TYR A 8 -3.28 -6.98 -7.25
N MET A 9 -4.10 -5.95 -7.49
CA MET A 9 -4.45 -4.98 -6.45
C MET A 9 -5.31 -5.63 -5.35
N ALA A 10 -6.27 -6.48 -5.72
CA ALA A 10 -7.03 -7.27 -4.76
C ALA A 10 -6.11 -8.13 -3.88
N ARG A 11 -5.06 -8.73 -4.47
CA ARG A 11 -4.04 -9.48 -3.72
C ARG A 11 -3.25 -8.58 -2.77
N CYS A 12 -2.87 -7.36 -3.17
CA CYS A 12 -2.24 -6.39 -2.27
C CYS A 12 -3.11 -6.08 -1.05
N ILE A 13 -4.42 -5.84 -1.27
CA ILE A 13 -5.39 -5.55 -0.21
C ILE A 13 -5.54 -6.75 0.74
N GLU A 14 -5.57 -7.96 0.21
CA GLU A 14 -5.62 -9.18 1.00
C GLU A 14 -4.39 -9.34 1.89
N LEU A 15 -3.19 -9.21 1.31
CA LEU A 15 -1.91 -9.28 2.03
C LEU A 15 -1.82 -8.23 3.14
N ALA A 16 -2.27 -7.01 2.88
CA ALA A 16 -2.26 -5.90 3.82
C ALA A 16 -2.99 -6.22 5.13
N LYS A 17 -4.06 -7.01 5.07
CA LYS A 17 -4.84 -7.45 6.25
C LYS A 17 -4.00 -8.25 7.25
N GLY A 18 -2.89 -8.85 6.81
CA GLY A 18 -1.93 -9.55 7.68
C GLY A 18 -1.25 -8.64 8.71
N GLY A 19 -1.23 -7.33 8.47
CA GLY A 19 -0.70 -6.34 9.42
C GLY A 19 -1.69 -5.88 10.51
N ARG A 20 -2.94 -6.33 10.44
CA ARG A 20 -3.99 -5.90 11.37
C ARG A 20 -3.59 -6.13 12.83
N GLY A 21 -3.74 -5.08 13.64
CA GLY A 21 -3.42 -5.10 15.07
C GLY A 21 -1.94 -4.89 15.40
N ASN A 22 -1.04 -4.92 14.41
CA ASN A 22 0.41 -4.82 14.64
C ASN A 22 1.05 -3.55 14.05
N VAL A 23 0.40 -2.91 13.09
CA VAL A 23 1.01 -1.79 12.34
C VAL A 23 0.67 -0.42 12.90
N SER A 24 -0.37 -0.28 13.74
CA SER A 24 -0.77 1.02 14.29
C SER A 24 0.41 1.76 14.95
N PRO A 25 0.56 3.08 14.71
CA PRO A 25 -0.32 4.00 14.00
C PRO A 25 -0.18 4.00 12.45
N ASN A 26 0.69 3.17 11.89
CA ASN A 26 0.90 3.07 10.45
C ASN A 26 -0.32 2.41 9.76
N PRO A 27 -0.52 2.68 8.46
CA PRO A 27 -1.55 2.00 7.69
C PRO A 27 -1.16 0.55 7.38
N MET A 28 -2.17 -0.28 7.14
CA MET A 28 -1.99 -1.61 6.54
C MET A 28 -1.70 -1.43 5.05
N VAL A 29 -0.59 -1.98 4.58
CA VAL A 29 -0.15 -1.90 3.19
C VAL A 29 0.29 -3.27 2.71
N GLY A 30 -0.08 -3.62 1.48
CA GLY A 30 0.37 -4.81 0.78
C GLY A 30 0.92 -4.46 -0.59
N ALA A 31 1.86 -5.26 -1.05
CA ALA A 31 2.50 -5.10 -2.36
C ALA A 31 2.76 -6.44 -3.03
N VAL A 32 2.65 -6.48 -4.35
CA VAL A 32 3.04 -7.62 -5.17
C VAL A 32 3.90 -7.16 -6.35
N VAL A 33 4.88 -7.98 -6.71
CA VAL A 33 5.71 -7.79 -7.91
C VAL A 33 5.25 -8.79 -8.96
N VAL A 34 4.90 -8.27 -10.14
CA VAL A 34 4.36 -9.06 -11.26
C VAL A 34 5.32 -9.01 -12.44
N HIS A 35 5.71 -10.17 -12.94
CA HIS A 35 6.51 -10.33 -14.16
C HIS A 35 5.76 -11.20 -15.16
N LYS A 36 5.48 -10.68 -16.37
CA LYS A 36 4.79 -11.42 -17.46
C LYS A 36 3.53 -12.15 -16.97
N GLY A 37 2.66 -11.45 -16.22
CA GLY A 37 1.40 -11.98 -15.73
C GLY A 37 1.51 -12.95 -14.54
N ARG A 38 2.71 -13.11 -13.95
CA ARG A 38 2.94 -13.95 -12.77
C ARG A 38 3.42 -13.12 -11.58
N ILE A 39 2.88 -13.40 -10.41
CA ILE A 39 3.41 -12.85 -9.17
C ILE A 39 4.73 -13.54 -8.86
N ILE A 40 5.80 -12.76 -8.74
CA ILE A 40 7.16 -13.23 -8.43
C ILE A 40 7.65 -12.79 -7.05
N GLY A 41 6.93 -11.85 -6.41
CA GLY A 41 7.20 -11.40 -5.06
C GLY A 41 5.96 -10.82 -4.40
N GLU A 42 5.82 -11.02 -3.10
CA GLU A 42 4.71 -10.55 -2.29
C GLU A 42 5.21 -10.06 -0.94
N GLY A 43 4.57 -9.04 -0.40
CA GLY A 43 4.88 -8.53 0.92
C GLY A 43 3.78 -7.64 1.48
N PHE A 44 3.82 -7.45 2.79
CA PHE A 44 2.97 -6.52 3.50
C PHE A 44 3.72 -5.89 4.67
N HIS A 45 3.27 -4.75 5.15
CA HIS A 45 3.78 -4.14 6.37
C HIS A 45 3.34 -4.97 7.56
N ARG A 46 4.28 -5.62 8.22
CA ARG A 46 3.99 -6.63 9.26
C ARG A 46 3.78 -6.02 10.63
N LYS A 47 4.61 -5.03 10.98
CA LYS A 47 4.62 -4.40 12.28
C LYS A 47 5.16 -2.98 12.21
N CYS A 48 4.61 -2.08 13.03
CA CYS A 48 5.12 -0.72 13.14
C CYS A 48 6.62 -0.70 13.45
N GLY A 49 7.37 0.12 12.71
CA GLY A 49 8.82 0.23 12.81
C GLY A 49 9.62 -0.79 11.99
N GLU A 50 8.98 -1.79 11.42
CA GLU A 50 9.60 -2.76 10.50
C GLU A 50 9.49 -2.32 9.02
N ALA A 51 10.03 -3.15 8.12
CA ALA A 51 10.04 -2.89 6.69
C ALA A 51 8.63 -2.70 6.11
N HIS A 52 8.52 -1.79 5.16
CA HIS A 52 7.29 -1.53 4.42
C HIS A 52 6.97 -2.67 3.44
N ALA A 53 5.74 -2.69 2.94
CA ALA A 53 5.23 -3.73 2.05
C ALA A 53 6.09 -3.89 0.79
N GLU A 54 6.50 -2.78 0.18
CA GLU A 54 7.30 -2.76 -1.04
C GLU A 54 8.68 -3.39 -0.81
N VAL A 55 9.31 -3.07 0.33
CA VAL A 55 10.59 -3.67 0.73
C VAL A 55 10.45 -5.19 0.85
N ASN A 56 9.42 -5.65 1.55
CA ASN A 56 9.15 -7.07 1.76
C ASN A 56 8.83 -7.78 0.43
N ALA A 57 8.01 -7.16 -0.44
CA ALA A 57 7.66 -7.72 -1.74
C ALA A 57 8.89 -7.87 -2.65
N ILE A 58 9.71 -6.83 -2.76
CA ILE A 58 10.94 -6.85 -3.57
C ILE A 58 11.94 -7.86 -3.01
N ALA A 59 12.12 -7.90 -1.70
CA ALA A 59 13.04 -8.85 -1.04
C ALA A 59 12.61 -10.31 -1.20
N SER A 60 11.32 -10.59 -1.44
CA SER A 60 10.82 -11.95 -1.68
C SER A 60 11.06 -12.46 -3.10
N VAL A 61 11.46 -11.58 -4.03
CA VAL A 61 11.77 -11.97 -5.42
C VAL A 61 13.08 -12.76 -5.46
N LYS A 62 13.00 -13.98 -5.98
CA LYS A 62 14.17 -14.89 -6.04
C LYS A 62 15.22 -14.47 -7.07
N ASP A 63 14.78 -13.96 -8.20
CA ASP A 63 15.63 -13.48 -9.29
C ASP A 63 15.41 -11.99 -9.50
N GLU A 64 16.26 -11.17 -8.89
CA GLU A 64 16.17 -9.70 -8.98
C GLU A 64 16.35 -9.16 -10.40
N SER A 65 16.95 -9.93 -11.32
CA SER A 65 17.11 -9.49 -12.70
C SER A 65 15.79 -9.26 -13.43
N LEU A 66 14.72 -9.94 -12.96
CA LEU A 66 13.37 -9.81 -13.51
C LEU A 66 12.69 -8.48 -13.13
N LEU A 67 13.17 -7.78 -12.10
CA LEU A 67 12.57 -6.53 -11.64
C LEU A 67 12.53 -5.46 -12.73
N LYS A 68 13.51 -5.43 -13.62
CA LYS A 68 13.61 -4.47 -14.74
C LYS A 68 12.51 -4.61 -15.80
N ASP A 69 11.82 -5.74 -15.82
CA ASP A 69 10.70 -6.04 -16.70
C ASP A 69 9.40 -6.31 -15.93
N SER A 70 9.32 -5.86 -14.68
CA SER A 70 8.20 -6.14 -13.78
C SER A 70 7.37 -4.90 -13.48
N THR A 71 6.16 -5.13 -12.98
CA THR A 71 5.28 -4.12 -12.42
C THR A 71 5.12 -4.39 -10.94
N ILE A 72 5.26 -3.37 -10.09
CA ILE A 72 4.89 -3.47 -8.69
C ILE A 72 3.50 -2.85 -8.45
N TYR A 73 2.63 -3.61 -7.81
CA TYR A 73 1.34 -3.14 -7.30
C TYR A 73 1.47 -2.86 -5.81
N VAL A 74 0.88 -1.78 -5.35
CA VAL A 74 0.86 -1.41 -3.93
C VAL A 74 -0.46 -0.76 -3.55
N SER A 75 -1.04 -1.17 -2.43
CA SER A 75 -2.37 -0.70 -2.02
C SER A 75 -2.42 0.77 -1.58
N LEU A 76 -1.28 1.33 -1.18
CA LEU A 76 -1.12 2.74 -0.79
C LEU A 76 0.12 3.33 -1.47
N GLU A 77 0.08 4.63 -1.75
CA GLU A 77 1.20 5.39 -2.33
C GLU A 77 2.53 5.08 -1.66
N PRO A 78 3.59 4.71 -2.42
CA PRO A 78 4.93 4.54 -1.87
C PRO A 78 5.44 5.80 -1.19
N CYS A 79 6.01 5.66 0.00
CA CYS A 79 6.53 6.80 0.74
C CYS A 79 7.69 7.51 0.00
N SER A 80 7.76 8.83 0.20
CA SER A 80 8.75 9.72 -0.45
C SER A 80 9.68 10.44 0.53
N HIS A 81 9.48 10.25 1.82
CA HIS A 81 10.29 10.90 2.87
C HIS A 81 11.34 9.95 3.45
N TYR A 82 12.49 10.52 3.79
CA TYR A 82 13.55 9.80 4.51
C TYR A 82 13.15 9.66 5.99
N GLY A 83 13.13 8.43 6.46
CA GLY A 83 13.02 8.10 7.87
C GLY A 83 14.32 7.41 8.33
N LYS A 84 14.18 6.28 9.03
CA LYS A 84 15.33 5.43 9.36
C LYS A 84 15.93 4.72 8.14
N THR A 85 15.15 4.59 7.08
CA THR A 85 15.53 3.98 5.80
C THR A 85 15.16 4.90 4.65
N PRO A 86 15.81 4.75 3.47
CA PRO A 86 15.40 5.44 2.26
C PRO A 86 13.92 5.18 1.92
N PRO A 87 13.24 6.13 1.27
CA PRO A 87 11.83 5.97 0.90
C PRO A 87 11.60 4.84 -0.10
N CYS A 88 10.41 4.22 -0.05
CA CYS A 88 10.06 3.13 -0.95
C CYS A 88 10.04 3.55 -2.42
N ALA A 89 9.66 4.79 -2.73
CA ALA A 89 9.75 5.32 -4.09
C ALA A 89 11.20 5.28 -4.62
N GLU A 90 12.18 5.66 -3.82
CA GLU A 90 13.60 5.57 -4.19
C GLU A 90 14.08 4.12 -4.36
N LEU A 91 13.62 3.21 -3.49
CA LEU A 91 13.95 1.79 -3.63
C LEU A 91 13.46 1.24 -4.96
N ILE A 92 12.22 1.54 -5.35
CA ILE A 92 11.62 1.12 -6.62
C ILE A 92 12.45 1.63 -7.81
N ILE A 93 12.83 2.92 -7.78
CA ILE A 93 13.69 3.54 -8.81
C ILE A 93 15.04 2.84 -8.89
N ARG A 94 15.70 2.66 -7.75
CA ARG A 94 17.03 2.03 -7.66
C ARG A 94 17.03 0.58 -8.15
N LYS A 95 15.94 -0.16 -7.91
CA LYS A 95 15.76 -1.53 -8.41
C LYS A 95 15.40 -1.60 -9.89
N GLY A 96 15.15 -0.45 -10.52
CA GLY A 96 14.86 -0.34 -11.95
C GLY A 96 13.50 -0.91 -12.35
N ILE A 97 12.53 -0.91 -11.44
CA ILE A 97 11.16 -1.36 -11.75
C ILE A 97 10.49 -0.29 -12.62
N PRO A 98 10.11 -0.61 -13.86
CA PRO A 98 9.66 0.40 -14.82
C PRO A 98 8.22 0.87 -14.60
N ARG A 99 7.41 0.15 -13.82
CA ARG A 99 5.99 0.44 -13.66
C ARG A 99 5.50 0.20 -12.25
N VAL A 100 4.67 1.14 -11.77
CA VAL A 100 4.01 1.08 -10.45
C VAL A 100 2.52 1.27 -10.62
N VAL A 101 1.73 0.43 -9.96
CA VAL A 101 0.27 0.54 -9.88
C VAL A 101 -0.12 0.77 -8.42
N VAL A 102 -0.80 1.87 -8.15
CA VAL A 102 -1.15 2.33 -6.81
C VAL A 102 -2.66 2.25 -6.59
N GLY A 103 -3.08 1.67 -5.47
CA GLY A 103 -4.48 1.61 -5.08
C GLY A 103 -5.03 2.99 -4.73
N CYS A 104 -4.51 3.64 -3.71
CA CYS A 104 -4.89 5.00 -3.34
C CYS A 104 -3.67 5.84 -2.94
N LEU A 105 -3.83 7.18 -3.05
CA LEU A 105 -2.82 8.13 -2.60
C LEU A 105 -2.81 8.25 -1.08
N ASP A 106 -1.69 8.72 -0.54
CA ASP A 106 -1.59 9.06 0.88
C ASP A 106 -2.63 10.16 1.21
N PRO A 107 -3.42 10.00 2.29
CA PRO A 107 -4.45 10.96 2.65
C PRO A 107 -3.91 12.27 3.23
N PHE A 108 -2.66 12.31 3.65
CA PHE A 108 -2.07 13.51 4.24
C PHE A 108 -1.71 14.52 3.15
N PRO A 109 -2.35 15.71 3.12
CA PRO A 109 -2.24 16.65 1.99
C PRO A 109 -0.80 17.08 1.66
N GLU A 110 0.07 17.16 2.66
CA GLU A 110 1.47 17.59 2.47
C GLU A 110 2.34 16.52 1.80
N VAL A 111 1.94 15.26 1.83
CA VAL A 111 2.68 14.13 1.23
C VAL A 111 1.97 13.50 0.05
N SER A 112 0.66 13.71 -0.05
CA SER A 112 -0.18 13.15 -1.13
C SER A 112 0.38 13.46 -2.51
N GLY A 113 0.63 12.44 -3.30
CA GLY A 113 1.17 12.54 -4.66
C GLY A 113 2.68 12.77 -4.74
N ARG A 114 3.40 12.93 -3.63
CA ARG A 114 4.87 13.13 -3.67
C ARG A 114 5.61 11.88 -4.12
N GLY A 115 5.23 10.71 -3.61
CA GLY A 115 5.81 9.44 -4.03
C GLY A 115 5.56 9.16 -5.52
N VAL A 116 4.34 9.39 -5.97
CA VAL A 116 3.96 9.27 -7.38
C VAL A 116 4.76 10.23 -8.27
N ARG A 117 4.92 11.48 -7.84
CA ARG A 117 5.71 12.48 -8.57
C ARG A 117 7.16 12.05 -8.70
N MET A 118 7.78 11.65 -7.59
CA MET A 118 9.16 11.19 -7.56
C MET A 118 9.41 10.02 -8.53
N LEU A 119 8.48 9.05 -8.56
CA LEU A 119 8.54 7.94 -9.49
C LEU A 119 8.44 8.40 -10.95
N ARG A 120 7.47 9.28 -11.27
CA ARG A 120 7.27 9.81 -12.63
C ARG A 120 8.45 10.65 -13.12
N GLU A 121 9.03 11.50 -12.27
CA GLU A 121 10.23 12.29 -12.57
C GLU A 121 11.44 11.41 -12.87
N ALA A 122 11.51 10.22 -12.29
CA ALA A 122 12.54 9.22 -12.58
C ALA A 122 12.23 8.35 -13.81
N GLY A 123 11.14 8.63 -14.55
CA GLY A 123 10.76 7.90 -15.75
C GLY A 123 9.96 6.61 -15.50
N VAL A 124 9.50 6.37 -14.28
CA VAL A 124 8.65 5.23 -13.95
C VAL A 124 7.20 5.52 -14.38
N GLU A 125 6.59 4.59 -15.09
CA GLU A 125 5.16 4.65 -15.40
C GLU A 125 4.34 4.43 -14.14
N VAL A 126 3.45 5.37 -13.78
CA VAL A 126 2.62 5.24 -12.57
C VAL A 126 1.14 5.36 -12.90
N VAL A 127 0.39 4.31 -12.59
CA VAL A 127 -1.07 4.26 -12.62
C VAL A 127 -1.59 4.35 -11.19
N THR A 128 -2.61 5.18 -10.95
CA THR A 128 -3.20 5.40 -9.63
C THR A 128 -4.70 5.16 -9.64
N GLY A 129 -5.30 4.89 -8.50
CA GLY A 129 -6.74 4.76 -8.34
C GLY A 129 -7.31 3.38 -8.71
N VAL A 130 -6.47 2.34 -8.70
CA VAL A 130 -6.93 0.97 -9.00
C VAL A 130 -7.50 0.35 -7.73
N MET A 131 -8.80 0.04 -7.73
CA MET A 131 -9.57 -0.38 -6.55
C MET A 131 -9.43 0.62 -5.39
N GLU A 132 -9.55 1.91 -5.71
CA GLU A 132 -9.29 2.98 -4.76
C GLU A 132 -10.22 2.92 -3.54
N GLU A 133 -11.50 2.64 -3.75
CA GLU A 133 -12.48 2.57 -2.66
C GLU A 133 -12.13 1.47 -1.67
N GLU A 134 -11.77 0.28 -2.14
CA GLU A 134 -11.37 -0.86 -1.31
C GLU A 134 -10.04 -0.60 -0.59
N ALA A 135 -9.07 0.00 -1.29
CA ALA A 135 -7.79 0.36 -0.72
C ALA A 135 -7.94 1.40 0.42
N ARG A 136 -8.80 2.40 0.24
CA ARG A 136 -9.14 3.38 1.28
C ARG A 136 -9.93 2.75 2.43
N ALA A 137 -10.91 1.89 2.11
CA ALA A 137 -11.74 1.21 3.10
C ALA A 137 -10.93 0.30 4.05
N LEU A 138 -9.83 -0.27 3.56
CA LEU A 138 -8.89 -1.06 4.34
C LEU A 138 -8.34 -0.28 5.56
N ASN A 139 -8.10 1.03 5.39
CA ASN A 139 -7.43 1.89 6.35
C ASN A 139 -8.33 3.02 6.88
N LYS A 140 -9.63 2.77 7.12
CA LYS A 140 -10.60 3.80 7.54
C LYS A 140 -10.14 4.63 8.74
N ALA A 141 -9.56 4.00 9.75
CA ALA A 141 -9.06 4.70 10.94
C ALA A 141 -7.91 5.64 10.59
N PHE A 142 -6.92 5.16 9.83
CA PHE A 142 -5.80 5.97 9.35
C PHE A 142 -6.29 7.12 8.46
N MET A 143 -7.16 6.85 7.48
CA MET A 143 -7.73 7.87 6.60
C MET A 143 -8.46 8.95 7.39
N THR A 144 -9.30 8.57 8.37
CA THR A 144 -10.05 9.51 9.21
C THR A 144 -9.12 10.39 10.04
N LEU A 145 -8.09 9.80 10.65
CA LEU A 145 -7.13 10.56 11.45
C LEU A 145 -6.40 11.60 10.60
N GLN A 146 -5.89 11.20 9.43
CA GLN A 146 -5.09 12.07 8.57
C GLN A 146 -5.91 13.18 7.89
N THR A 147 -7.19 12.92 7.55
CA THR A 147 -8.03 13.90 6.84
C THR A 147 -8.89 14.76 7.77
N LYS A 148 -9.27 14.24 8.95
CA LYS A 148 -10.22 14.90 9.86
C LYS A 148 -9.62 15.26 11.21
N GLY A 149 -8.37 14.88 11.51
CA GLY A 149 -7.71 15.15 12.78
C GLY A 149 -8.40 14.54 14.00
N ARG A 150 -9.18 13.48 13.82
CA ARG A 150 -9.90 12.78 14.88
C ARG A 150 -9.85 11.27 14.70
N PRO A 151 -10.02 10.48 15.78
CA PRO A 151 -10.09 9.02 15.65
C PRO A 151 -11.34 8.58 14.87
N TYR A 152 -11.25 7.41 14.27
CA TYR A 152 -12.38 6.67 13.73
C TYR A 152 -13.07 5.92 14.87
N ILE A 153 -14.32 6.27 15.16
CA ILE A 153 -15.06 5.74 16.31
C ILE A 153 -15.98 4.63 15.84
N ILE A 154 -15.88 3.47 16.47
CA ILE A 154 -16.78 2.33 16.28
C ILE A 154 -17.55 2.15 17.58
N LEU A 155 -18.88 2.28 17.50
CA LEU A 155 -19.77 1.96 18.61
C LEU A 155 -20.31 0.55 18.38
N LYS A 156 -20.14 -0.30 19.37
CA LYS A 156 -20.71 -1.64 19.40
C LYS A 156 -21.41 -1.86 20.72
N TRP A 157 -22.66 -2.23 20.66
CA TRP A 157 -23.44 -2.59 21.85
C TRP A 157 -24.30 -3.82 21.56
N ALA A 158 -24.69 -4.49 22.62
CA ALA A 158 -25.71 -5.53 22.58
C ALA A 158 -26.93 -5.01 23.37
N GLN A 159 -28.10 -5.31 22.87
CA GLN A 159 -29.37 -4.99 23.56
C GLN A 159 -30.34 -6.14 23.36
N SER A 160 -31.26 -6.30 24.32
CA SER A 160 -32.39 -7.21 24.21
C SER A 160 -33.42 -6.68 23.20
N GLU A 161 -34.41 -7.52 22.84
CA GLU A 161 -35.45 -7.17 21.85
C GLU A 161 -36.28 -5.96 22.29
N ASP A 162 -36.44 -5.76 23.60
CA ASP A 162 -37.12 -4.61 24.21
C ASP A 162 -36.22 -3.35 24.36
N GLY A 163 -34.99 -3.41 23.85
CA GLY A 163 -34.06 -2.27 23.80
C GLY A 163 -33.26 -2.03 25.09
N VAL A 164 -33.29 -2.96 26.03
CA VAL A 164 -32.49 -2.85 27.26
C VAL A 164 -31.05 -3.27 26.99
N ILE A 165 -30.10 -2.50 27.54
CA ILE A 165 -28.66 -2.79 27.50
C ILE A 165 -28.28 -3.34 28.88
N ASP A 166 -27.71 -4.55 28.92
CA ASP A 166 -27.17 -5.17 30.14
C ASP A 166 -25.76 -4.64 30.42
#